data_ebc1c188d709fcba221b79801b0397e9
#
_entry.id   ebc1c188d709fcba221b79801b0397e9
#
_cell.length_a   1.000
_cell.length_b   1.000
_cell.length_c   1.000
_cell.angle_alpha   90.00
_cell.angle_beta   90.00
_cell.angle_gamma   90.00
#
_symmetry.space_group_name_H-M   'P 1'
#
loop_
_entity.id
_entity.type
_entity.pdbx_description
1 polymer ?
#
loop_
_entity_poly.entity_id
_entity_poly.type
_entity_poly.pdbx_seq_one_letter_code
_entity_poly.pdbx_strand_id
1 'polypeptide(L)'
;MKIQMRTAMLASIIAATVSVAASARAQDGDGFLFNPPTGSWSVRGGYAMPSANSDLFKFTTDNLTINRADFGAFDVGGDVALTLKPRLDLVFDISYSGMSKPSEFRNFVDNNQQPIQQTTSFQRTPLTVNLRYYLTERGRQIGHYAWVPNRVAPYVGAGVGAMYYDFEQKGDFIDDSTRAVFPDTFRSRGWAPVGQVLGGAEWMLGTNWALKTEARYVMGSAAPSSDFQGFHRIDLSGFATSAGFFLRF
;
A
#
# COMPACT_ATOMS: atom_id res chain seq x y z
N MET A 1 -15.78 -20.68 5.64
CA MET A 1 -16.41 -20.19 4.38
C MET A 1 -16.18 -18.69 4.09
N LYS A 2 -15.92 -17.82 5.08
CA LYS A 2 -15.65 -16.37 4.85
C LYS A 2 -14.25 -16.03 4.31
N ILE A 3 -13.26 -16.89 4.49
CA ILE A 3 -11.87 -16.67 4.05
C ILE A 3 -11.74 -16.89 2.53
N GLN A 4 -12.43 -17.86 1.97
CA GLN A 4 -12.40 -18.14 0.52
C GLN A 4 -13.03 -17.04 -0.34
N MET A 5 -14.01 -16.31 0.19
CA MET A 5 -14.65 -15.22 -0.55
C MET A 5 -13.77 -13.97 -0.68
N ARG A 6 -12.86 -13.74 0.28
CA ARG A 6 -11.92 -12.59 0.26
C ARG A 6 -10.77 -12.80 -0.73
N THR A 7 -10.28 -14.03 -0.84
CA THR A 7 -9.24 -14.41 -1.81
C THR A 7 -9.77 -14.36 -3.25
N ALA A 8 -11.03 -14.73 -3.46
CA ALA A 8 -11.67 -14.69 -4.77
C ALA A 8 -11.88 -13.25 -5.28
N MET A 9 -12.16 -12.29 -4.40
CA MET A 9 -12.37 -10.90 -4.79
C MET A 9 -11.05 -10.20 -5.19
N LEU A 10 -9.96 -10.49 -4.50
CA LEU A 10 -8.61 -10.02 -4.87
C LEU A 10 -8.13 -10.65 -6.19
N ALA A 11 -8.37 -11.94 -6.39
CA ALA A 11 -8.03 -12.62 -7.63
C ALA A 11 -8.83 -12.09 -8.84
N SER A 12 -10.08 -11.68 -8.64
CA SER A 12 -10.94 -11.11 -9.69
C SER A 12 -10.50 -9.72 -10.13
N ILE A 13 -9.97 -8.90 -9.23
CA ILE A 13 -9.43 -7.56 -9.55
C ILE A 13 -8.13 -7.70 -10.35
N ILE A 14 -7.27 -8.65 -10.00
CA ILE A 14 -6.04 -8.93 -10.74
C ILE A 14 -6.34 -9.49 -12.13
N ALA A 15 -7.36 -10.36 -12.27
CA ALA A 15 -7.77 -10.93 -13.55
C ALA A 15 -8.40 -9.88 -14.49
N ALA A 16 -9.12 -8.89 -13.98
CA ALA A 16 -9.72 -7.83 -14.79
C ALA A 16 -8.68 -6.86 -15.36
N THR A 17 -7.54 -6.66 -14.68
CA THR A 17 -6.43 -5.83 -15.20
C THR A 17 -5.61 -6.52 -16.28
N VAL A 18 -5.55 -7.84 -16.28
CA VAL A 18 -4.83 -8.62 -17.30
C VAL A 18 -5.56 -8.64 -18.65
N SER A 19 -6.90 -8.57 -18.66
CA SER A 19 -7.67 -8.64 -19.89
C SER A 19 -7.63 -7.36 -20.75
N VAL A 20 -7.27 -6.20 -20.20
CA VAL A 20 -7.06 -4.96 -20.97
C VAL A 20 -5.71 -4.97 -21.71
N ALA A 21 -4.76 -5.78 -21.27
CA ALA A 21 -3.43 -5.91 -21.88
C ALA A 21 -3.40 -6.79 -23.14
N ALA A 22 -4.47 -7.51 -23.47
CA ALA A 22 -4.49 -8.46 -24.57
C ALA A 22 -4.45 -7.83 -25.98
N SER A 23 -4.58 -6.51 -26.10
CA SER A 23 -4.43 -5.80 -27.38
C SER A 23 -3.07 -5.12 -27.56
N ALA A 24 -2.19 -5.16 -26.56
CA ALA A 24 -0.81 -4.75 -26.73
C ALA A 24 -0.08 -5.86 -27.48
N ARG A 25 -0.09 -5.81 -28.81
CA ARG A 25 0.79 -6.66 -29.65
C ARG A 25 2.21 -6.38 -29.17
N ALA A 26 2.84 -7.41 -28.61
CA ALA A 26 4.27 -7.42 -28.39
C ALA A 26 4.94 -7.29 -29.77
N GLN A 27 5.25 -6.08 -30.16
CA GLN A 27 6.07 -5.80 -31.32
C GLN A 27 7.50 -5.95 -30.84
N ASP A 28 8.03 -7.14 -31.05
CA ASP A 28 9.41 -7.47 -30.75
C ASP A 28 10.34 -6.56 -31.57
N GLY A 29 11.05 -5.68 -30.87
CA GLY A 29 12.43 -5.65 -31.09
C GLY A 29 13.14 -4.60 -31.87
N ASP A 30 12.63 -3.56 -32.47
CA ASP A 30 13.47 -2.58 -33.21
C ASP A 30 13.96 -1.40 -32.36
N GLY A 31 13.77 -1.45 -31.03
CA GLY A 31 14.25 -0.40 -30.12
C GLY A 31 13.45 0.90 -30.15
N PHE A 32 12.33 0.96 -30.86
CA PHE A 32 11.43 2.11 -30.94
C PHE A 32 9.96 1.72 -30.99
N LEU A 33 9.07 2.67 -30.67
CA LEU A 33 7.63 2.59 -30.87
C LEU A 33 7.23 3.50 -32.04
N PHE A 34 6.17 3.17 -32.76
CA PHE A 34 5.66 4.05 -33.83
C PHE A 34 5.05 5.32 -33.30
N ASN A 35 4.46 5.27 -32.11
CA ASN A 35 3.85 6.42 -31.45
C ASN A 35 4.30 6.51 -29.97
N PRO A 36 4.27 7.70 -29.35
CA PRO A 36 4.43 7.84 -27.93
C PRO A 36 3.37 6.99 -27.18
N PRO A 37 3.73 6.32 -26.08
CA PRO A 37 2.78 5.54 -25.31
C PRO A 37 1.68 6.42 -24.70
N THR A 38 0.45 5.93 -24.73
CA THR A 38 -0.74 6.62 -24.22
C THR A 38 -1.03 6.27 -22.77
N GLY A 39 -0.45 5.17 -22.29
CA GLY A 39 -0.62 4.73 -20.93
C GLY A 39 0.36 3.62 -20.53
N SER A 40 0.23 3.21 -19.29
CA SER A 40 0.98 2.07 -18.74
C SER A 40 0.20 1.42 -17.60
N TRP A 41 0.50 0.17 -17.33
CA TRP A 41 0.09 -0.48 -16.10
C TRP A 41 1.31 -1.09 -15.40
N SER A 42 1.24 -1.19 -14.08
CA SER A 42 2.33 -1.75 -13.28
C SER A 42 1.84 -2.68 -12.19
N VAL A 43 2.70 -3.62 -11.83
CA VAL A 43 2.60 -4.42 -10.60
C VAL A 43 3.88 -4.26 -9.82
N ARG A 44 3.77 -4.18 -8.50
CA ARG A 44 4.90 -3.93 -7.61
C ARG A 44 4.77 -4.69 -6.29
N GLY A 45 5.91 -5.00 -5.70
CA GLY A 45 6.06 -5.49 -4.35
C GLY A 45 7.03 -4.61 -3.58
N GLY A 46 6.86 -4.54 -2.28
CA GLY A 46 7.68 -3.69 -1.45
C GLY A 46 7.47 -3.88 0.04
N TYR A 47 7.82 -2.88 0.80
CA TYR A 47 7.66 -2.87 2.23
C TYR A 47 7.07 -1.54 2.70
N ALA A 48 5.99 -1.63 3.50
CA ALA A 48 5.32 -0.48 4.08
C ALA A 48 5.61 -0.40 5.58
N MET A 49 5.98 0.79 6.03
CA MET A 49 6.26 1.12 7.43
C MET A 49 5.25 2.17 7.90
N PRO A 50 4.18 1.76 8.61
CA PRO A 50 3.28 2.70 9.27
C PRO A 50 4.02 3.59 10.25
N SER A 51 3.64 4.85 10.34
CA SER A 51 4.19 5.76 11.35
C SER A 51 3.79 5.33 12.75
N ALA A 52 2.59 4.73 12.91
CA ALA A 52 2.07 4.18 14.16
C ALA A 52 2.26 5.15 15.33
N ASN A 53 1.80 6.39 15.17
CA ASN A 53 2.17 7.51 16.05
C ASN A 53 0.99 8.03 16.90
N SER A 54 -0.20 7.39 16.81
CA SER A 54 -1.33 7.74 17.66
C SER A 54 -1.23 7.10 19.05
N ASP A 55 -2.05 7.57 19.96
CA ASP A 55 -2.17 7.08 21.32
C ASP A 55 -2.55 5.59 21.39
N LEU A 56 -3.39 5.10 20.46
CA LEU A 56 -3.72 3.69 20.34
C LEU A 56 -2.47 2.82 20.08
N PHE A 57 -1.62 3.22 19.13
CA PHE A 57 -0.37 2.50 18.87
C PHE A 57 0.61 2.62 20.04
N LYS A 58 0.65 3.79 20.69
CA LYS A 58 1.47 3.98 21.87
C LYS A 58 1.01 3.08 23.01
N PHE A 59 -0.30 3.04 23.30
CA PHE A 59 -0.86 2.13 24.28
C PHE A 59 -0.50 0.68 24.00
N THR A 60 -0.64 0.25 22.72
CA THR A 60 -0.30 -1.11 22.29
C THR A 60 1.19 -1.42 22.53
N THR A 61 2.10 -0.52 22.16
CA THR A 61 3.55 -0.75 22.30
C THR A 61 4.05 -0.63 23.73
N ASP A 62 3.40 0.18 24.57
CA ASP A 62 3.77 0.34 25.97
C ASP A 62 3.33 -0.87 26.82
N ASN A 63 2.17 -1.45 26.52
CA ASN A 63 1.60 -2.56 27.29
C ASN A 63 1.94 -3.94 26.75
N LEU A 64 2.15 -4.11 25.46
CA LEU A 64 2.41 -5.39 24.83
C LEU A 64 3.87 -5.54 24.39
N THR A 65 4.32 -6.78 24.20
CA THR A 65 5.66 -7.11 23.69
C THR A 65 5.76 -6.92 22.17
N ILE A 66 5.14 -5.86 21.66
CA ILE A 66 5.19 -5.43 20.26
C ILE A 66 5.88 -4.07 20.17
N ASN A 67 6.65 -3.82 19.13
CA ASN A 67 7.33 -2.56 18.90
C ASN A 67 6.74 -1.87 17.68
N ARG A 68 7.01 -0.57 17.55
CA ARG A 68 6.53 0.23 16.40
C ARG A 68 6.98 -0.34 15.05
N ALA A 69 8.20 -0.87 14.96
CA ALA A 69 8.71 -1.49 13.74
C ALA A 69 7.95 -2.76 13.33
N ASP A 70 7.31 -3.44 14.28
CA ASP A 70 6.53 -4.66 14.03
C ASP A 70 5.23 -4.41 13.26
N PHE A 71 4.77 -3.16 13.17
CA PHE A 71 3.66 -2.78 12.30
C PHE A 71 4.05 -2.70 10.82
N GLY A 72 5.35 -2.79 10.49
CA GLY A 72 5.83 -2.90 9.12
C GLY A 72 5.35 -4.19 8.47
N ALA A 73 5.02 -4.11 7.18
CA ALA A 73 4.44 -5.21 6.43
C ALA A 73 4.90 -5.22 4.98
N PHE A 74 4.85 -6.39 4.37
CA PHE A 74 5.00 -6.51 2.93
C PHE A 74 3.85 -5.77 2.24
N ASP A 75 4.19 -4.98 1.20
CA ASP A 75 3.24 -4.19 0.39
C ASP A 75 3.20 -4.75 -1.03
N VAL A 76 2.00 -5.02 -1.53
CA VAL A 76 1.77 -5.41 -2.91
C VAL A 76 0.77 -4.46 -3.53
N GLY A 77 0.98 -4.10 -4.79
CA GLY A 77 0.08 -3.19 -5.45
C GLY A 77 0.29 -3.10 -6.94
N GLY A 78 -0.48 -2.21 -7.54
CA GLY A 78 -0.40 -1.91 -8.96
C GLY A 78 -1.00 -0.55 -9.27
N ASP A 79 -0.68 -0.07 -10.44
CA ASP A 79 -1.25 1.17 -10.95
C ASP A 79 -1.54 1.10 -12.46
N VAL A 80 -2.49 1.92 -12.87
CA VAL A 80 -2.77 2.24 -14.27
C VAL A 80 -2.54 3.73 -14.45
N ALA A 81 -1.69 4.09 -15.39
CA ALA A 81 -1.36 5.46 -15.72
C ALA A 81 -1.88 5.82 -17.12
N LEU A 82 -2.51 6.99 -17.22
CA LEU A 82 -2.95 7.59 -18.49
C LEU A 82 -2.09 8.83 -18.75
N THR A 83 -1.49 8.89 -19.92
CA THR A 83 -0.65 10.01 -20.33
C THR A 83 -1.51 11.21 -20.69
N LEU A 84 -1.46 12.27 -19.89
CA LEU A 84 -2.14 13.53 -20.15
C LEU A 84 -1.28 14.47 -21.03
N LYS A 85 0.04 14.47 -20.79
CA LYS A 85 1.04 15.26 -21.49
C LYS A 85 2.36 14.48 -21.53
N PRO A 86 3.34 14.85 -22.36
CA PRO A 86 4.61 14.13 -22.48
C PRO A 86 5.33 13.87 -21.15
N ARG A 87 5.12 14.73 -20.15
CA ARG A 87 5.72 14.60 -18.80
C ARG A 87 4.70 14.48 -17.68
N LEU A 88 3.40 14.30 -17.98
CA LEU A 88 2.35 14.28 -16.96
C LEU A 88 1.41 13.11 -17.17
N ASP A 89 1.30 12.26 -16.17
CA ASP A 89 0.35 11.15 -16.13
C ASP A 89 -0.68 11.33 -15.02
N LEU A 90 -1.90 10.88 -15.28
CA LEU A 90 -2.91 10.60 -14.28
C LEU A 90 -2.81 9.12 -13.90
N VAL A 91 -2.65 8.81 -12.62
CA VAL A 91 -2.35 7.48 -12.14
C VAL A 91 -3.41 7.02 -11.13
N PHE A 92 -4.05 5.90 -11.41
CA PHE A 92 -4.94 5.19 -10.49
C PHE A 92 -4.14 4.09 -9.81
N ASP A 93 -4.05 4.13 -8.50
CA ASP A 93 -3.17 3.29 -7.70
C ASP A 93 -3.93 2.57 -6.61
N ILE A 94 -3.64 1.29 -6.43
CA ILE A 94 -4.12 0.47 -5.32
C ILE A 94 -2.97 -0.35 -4.76
N SER A 95 -2.90 -0.46 -3.44
CA SER A 95 -1.99 -1.41 -2.79
C SER A 95 -2.62 -2.06 -1.56
N TYR A 96 -1.97 -3.06 -1.04
CA TYR A 96 -2.34 -3.77 0.17
C TYR A 96 -1.11 -4.04 1.00
N SER A 97 -1.18 -3.73 2.29
CA SER A 97 -0.18 -4.13 3.28
C SER A 97 -0.88 -4.59 4.56
N GLY A 98 -0.37 -5.64 5.17
CA GLY A 98 -0.97 -6.19 6.39
C GLY A 98 0.01 -7.01 7.20
N MET A 99 -0.06 -6.83 8.52
CA MET A 99 0.69 -7.61 9.51
C MET A 99 -0.26 -8.24 10.51
N SER A 100 0.20 -9.31 11.15
CA SER A 100 -0.43 -9.93 12.30
C SER A 100 0.69 -10.48 13.20
N LYS A 101 0.73 -10.03 14.45
CA LYS A 101 1.80 -10.39 15.37
C LYS A 101 1.24 -10.80 16.74
N PRO A 102 1.57 -12.00 17.24
CA PRO A 102 1.30 -12.37 18.62
C PRO A 102 2.22 -11.56 19.54
N SER A 103 1.71 -11.21 20.69
CA SER A 103 2.39 -10.46 21.74
C SER A 103 1.85 -10.83 23.11
N GLU A 104 2.58 -10.49 24.15
CA GLU A 104 2.23 -10.75 25.54
C GLU A 104 2.12 -9.44 26.29
N PHE A 105 1.32 -9.41 27.34
CA PHE A 105 1.23 -8.26 28.23
C PHE A 105 2.52 -8.15 29.06
N ARG A 106 3.17 -6.97 29.09
CA ARG A 106 4.51 -6.81 29.69
C ARG A 106 4.54 -7.00 31.21
N ASN A 107 3.50 -6.52 31.90
CA ASN A 107 3.53 -6.34 33.36
C ASN A 107 2.48 -7.18 34.09
N PHE A 108 1.79 -8.08 33.39
CA PHE A 108 0.72 -8.86 33.96
C PHE A 108 0.81 -10.32 33.51
N VAL A 109 0.43 -11.22 34.42
CA VAL A 109 0.23 -12.64 34.17
C VAL A 109 -1.18 -13.02 34.64
N ASP A 110 -1.71 -14.09 34.14
CA ASP A 110 -3.00 -14.63 34.58
C ASP A 110 -2.90 -15.23 36.02
N ASN A 111 -4.03 -15.72 36.55
CA ASN A 111 -4.10 -16.34 37.87
C ASN A 111 -3.27 -17.61 38.00
N ASN A 112 -2.83 -18.21 36.89
CA ASN A 112 -1.99 -19.38 36.82
C ASN A 112 -0.52 -19.03 36.53
N GLN A 113 -0.16 -17.74 36.62
CA GLN A 113 1.18 -17.21 36.30
C GLN A 113 1.58 -17.44 34.83
N GLN A 114 0.60 -17.56 33.90
CA GLN A 114 0.84 -17.66 32.46
C GLN A 114 0.80 -16.27 31.81
N PRO A 115 1.59 -16.03 30.75
CA PRO A 115 1.54 -14.78 29.99
C PRO A 115 0.15 -14.54 29.40
N ILE A 116 -0.35 -13.31 29.51
CA ILE A 116 -1.58 -12.87 28.87
C ILE A 116 -1.27 -12.57 27.41
N GLN A 117 -1.81 -13.38 26.50
CA GLN A 117 -1.48 -13.35 25.08
C GLN A 117 -2.52 -12.61 24.26
N GLN A 118 -2.02 -11.76 23.37
CA GLN A 118 -2.84 -11.05 22.38
C GLN A 118 -2.20 -11.13 21.00
N THR A 119 -3.03 -11.13 19.97
CA THR A 119 -2.60 -10.96 18.57
C THR A 119 -3.07 -9.62 18.07
N THR A 120 -2.14 -8.78 17.67
CA THR A 120 -2.44 -7.50 17.02
C THR A 120 -2.30 -7.65 15.52
N SER A 121 -3.34 -7.26 14.78
CA SER A 121 -3.36 -7.25 13.31
C SER A 121 -3.64 -5.84 12.81
N PHE A 122 -2.91 -5.41 11.78
CA PHE A 122 -3.12 -4.13 11.14
C PHE A 122 -3.01 -4.25 9.63
N GLN A 123 -4.08 -3.89 8.92
CA GLN A 123 -4.18 -3.97 7.46
C GLN A 123 -4.53 -2.60 6.89
N ARG A 124 -3.94 -2.27 5.73
CA ARG A 124 -4.18 -1.02 5.02
C ARG A 124 -4.31 -1.28 3.52
N THR A 125 -5.32 -0.68 2.91
CA THR A 125 -5.58 -0.76 1.47
C THR A 125 -5.88 0.65 0.94
N PRO A 126 -4.86 1.46 0.62
CA PRO A 126 -5.05 2.74 -0.04
C PRO A 126 -5.51 2.55 -1.48
N LEU A 127 -6.48 3.38 -1.89
CA LEU A 127 -6.95 3.57 -3.25
C LEU A 127 -6.81 5.06 -3.57
N THR A 128 -5.94 5.43 -4.50
CA THR A 128 -5.58 6.82 -4.74
C THR A 128 -5.54 7.18 -6.21
N VAL A 129 -5.79 8.45 -6.49
CA VAL A 129 -5.59 9.08 -7.79
C VAL A 129 -4.48 10.09 -7.66
N ASN A 130 -3.45 9.97 -8.50
CA ASN A 130 -2.23 10.74 -8.42
C ASN A 130 -1.94 11.46 -9.73
N LEU A 131 -1.31 12.62 -9.63
CA LEU A 131 -0.62 13.24 -10.74
C LEU A 131 0.87 12.91 -10.62
N ARG A 132 1.44 12.32 -11.67
CA ARG A 132 2.86 11.97 -11.78
C ARG A 132 3.53 12.85 -12.81
N TYR A 133 4.55 13.56 -12.38
CA TYR A 133 5.34 14.46 -13.24
C TYR A 133 6.74 13.90 -13.44
N TYR A 134 7.14 13.71 -14.69
CA TYR A 134 8.48 13.25 -15.05
C TYR A 134 9.45 14.41 -15.11
N LEU A 135 10.55 14.31 -14.39
CA LEU A 135 11.60 15.34 -14.33
C LEU A 135 12.36 15.43 -15.64
N THR A 136 12.44 14.33 -16.38
CA THR A 136 13.04 14.27 -17.73
C THR A 136 12.02 13.81 -18.74
N GLU A 137 12.32 13.93 -20.01
CA GLU A 137 11.50 13.31 -21.06
C GLU A 137 11.57 11.78 -20.96
N ARG A 138 10.45 11.11 -21.17
CA ARG A 138 10.36 9.65 -21.13
C ARG A 138 10.94 8.97 -22.37
N GLY A 139 11.12 9.74 -23.44
CA GLY A 139 11.67 9.31 -24.71
C GLY A 139 11.74 10.49 -25.67
N ARG A 140 12.30 10.25 -26.82
CA ARG A 140 12.43 11.25 -27.88
C ARG A 140 11.79 10.75 -29.19
N GLN A 141 11.18 11.63 -29.93
CA GLN A 141 10.67 11.33 -31.24
C GLN A 141 11.77 11.53 -32.29
N ILE A 142 11.94 10.54 -33.15
CA ILE A 142 12.88 10.57 -34.27
C ILE A 142 12.06 10.51 -35.56
N GLY A 143 12.00 11.65 -36.26
CA GLY A 143 11.11 11.79 -37.41
C GLY A 143 9.63 11.70 -37.04
N HIS A 144 8.79 11.25 -37.99
CA HIS A 144 7.34 11.18 -37.78
C HIS A 144 6.84 9.84 -37.23
N TYR A 145 7.68 8.77 -37.25
CA TYR A 145 7.21 7.40 -37.01
C TYR A 145 8.02 6.62 -35.98
N ALA A 146 8.99 7.24 -35.33
CA ALA A 146 9.79 6.52 -34.33
C ALA A 146 9.88 7.28 -33.02
N TRP A 147 9.43 6.67 -31.94
CA TRP A 147 9.61 7.15 -30.58
C TRP A 147 10.55 6.19 -29.83
N VAL A 148 11.65 6.71 -29.30
CA VAL A 148 12.69 5.94 -28.61
C VAL A 148 12.64 6.26 -27.14
N PRO A 149 12.41 5.27 -26.24
CA PRO A 149 12.37 5.49 -24.81
C PRO A 149 13.75 5.87 -24.25
N ASN A 150 13.78 6.78 -23.28
CA ASN A 150 14.97 7.03 -22.48
C ASN A 150 15.18 5.87 -21.50
N ARG A 151 16.45 5.55 -21.22
CA ARG A 151 16.79 4.45 -20.31
C ARG A 151 16.27 4.64 -18.88
N VAL A 152 16.26 5.88 -18.42
CA VAL A 152 15.83 6.24 -17.06
C VAL A 152 14.90 7.44 -17.14
N ALA A 153 13.77 7.37 -16.47
CA ALA A 153 12.80 8.45 -16.37
C ALA A 153 12.41 8.67 -14.90
N PRO A 154 13.11 9.57 -14.18
CA PRO A 154 12.76 9.92 -12.80
C PRO A 154 11.48 10.75 -12.76
N TYR A 155 10.68 10.55 -11.71
CA TYR A 155 9.43 11.25 -11.52
C TYR A 155 9.15 11.57 -10.05
N VAL A 156 8.26 12.53 -9.85
CA VAL A 156 7.64 12.85 -8.58
C VAL A 156 6.13 12.91 -8.78
N GLY A 157 5.37 12.77 -7.70
CA GLY A 157 3.93 12.84 -7.80
C GLY A 157 3.28 13.12 -6.47
N ALA A 158 2.01 13.50 -6.56
CA ALA A 158 1.14 13.66 -5.41
C ALA A 158 -0.28 13.27 -5.77
N GLY A 159 -1.03 12.85 -4.77
CA GLY A 159 -2.41 12.42 -4.99
C GLY A 159 -3.23 12.38 -3.73
N VAL A 160 -4.51 12.09 -3.94
CA VAL A 160 -5.51 11.96 -2.89
C VAL A 160 -6.35 10.72 -3.14
N GLY A 161 -7.00 10.23 -2.08
CA GLY A 161 -7.87 9.07 -2.20
C GLY A 161 -8.49 8.67 -0.89
N ALA A 162 -8.82 7.38 -0.79
CA ALA A 162 -9.35 6.78 0.43
C ALA A 162 -8.54 5.51 0.77
N MET A 163 -8.39 5.26 2.05
CA MET A 163 -7.74 4.06 2.57
C MET A 163 -8.75 3.26 3.38
N TYR A 164 -8.92 2.01 3.03
CA TYR A 164 -9.55 1.06 3.93
C TYR A 164 -8.51 0.59 4.93
N TYR A 165 -8.85 0.62 6.22
CA TYR A 165 -8.01 0.10 7.29
C TYR A 165 -8.77 -0.90 8.14
N ASP A 166 -8.04 -1.80 8.78
CA ASP A 166 -8.57 -2.80 9.70
C ASP A 166 -7.52 -3.04 10.80
N PHE A 167 -7.79 -2.55 11.98
CA PHE A 167 -6.99 -2.74 13.19
C PHE A 167 -7.74 -3.65 14.14
N GLU A 168 -7.13 -4.77 14.53
CA GLU A 168 -7.76 -5.78 15.39
C GLU A 168 -6.78 -6.22 16.48
N GLN A 169 -7.25 -6.28 17.70
CA GLN A 169 -6.59 -6.93 18.83
C GLN A 169 -7.48 -8.06 19.32
N LYS A 170 -6.95 -9.27 19.33
CA LYS A 170 -7.65 -10.49 19.73
C LYS A 170 -6.82 -11.27 20.74
N GLY A 171 -7.45 -11.69 21.83
CA GLY A 171 -6.80 -12.49 22.86
C GLY A 171 -7.37 -12.21 24.23
N ASP A 172 -6.53 -12.33 25.24
CA ASP A 172 -6.91 -12.13 26.62
C ASP A 172 -6.64 -10.68 27.04
N PHE A 173 -7.64 -10.07 27.67
CA PHE A 173 -7.61 -8.69 28.15
C PHE A 173 -7.78 -8.64 29.67
N ILE A 174 -7.37 -7.53 30.27
CA ILE A 174 -7.47 -7.29 31.71
C ILE A 174 -8.53 -6.23 31.94
N ASP A 175 -9.51 -6.53 32.77
CA ASP A 175 -10.46 -5.55 33.28
C ASP A 175 -9.77 -4.65 34.33
N ASP A 176 -9.75 -3.37 34.09
CA ASP A 176 -9.05 -2.39 34.97
C ASP A 176 -9.63 -2.35 36.38
N SER A 177 -10.93 -2.66 36.56
CA SER A 177 -11.66 -2.56 37.82
C SER A 177 -11.50 -3.82 38.66
N THR A 178 -11.65 -5.00 38.02
CA THR A 178 -11.70 -6.29 38.70
C THR A 178 -10.38 -7.04 38.59
N ARG A 179 -9.49 -6.63 37.66
CA ARG A 179 -8.27 -7.35 37.25
C ARG A 179 -8.53 -8.77 36.77
N ALA A 180 -9.77 -9.05 36.39
CA ALA A 180 -10.12 -10.34 35.78
C ALA A 180 -9.57 -10.39 34.34
N VAL A 181 -9.08 -11.56 33.97
CA VAL A 181 -8.66 -11.83 32.58
C VAL A 181 -9.85 -12.42 31.84
N PHE A 182 -10.17 -11.86 30.68
CA PHE A 182 -11.26 -12.31 29.83
C PHE A 182 -10.85 -12.30 28.34
N PRO A 183 -11.25 -13.30 27.56
CA PRO A 183 -11.00 -13.32 26.12
C PRO A 183 -11.95 -12.39 25.37
N ASP A 184 -11.42 -11.57 24.46
CA ASP A 184 -12.22 -10.68 23.62
C ASP A 184 -11.55 -10.39 22.27
N THR A 185 -12.23 -9.63 21.43
CA THR A 185 -11.74 -9.15 20.15
C THR A 185 -12.18 -7.70 19.93
N PHE A 186 -11.25 -6.77 20.07
CA PHE A 186 -11.46 -5.35 19.77
C PHE A 186 -11.06 -5.05 18.33
N ARG A 187 -11.92 -4.34 17.61
CA ARG A 187 -11.70 -4.08 16.19
C ARG A 187 -12.13 -2.68 15.78
N SER A 188 -11.27 -2.00 15.04
CA SER A 188 -11.57 -0.74 14.37
C SER A 188 -11.29 -0.86 12.90
N ARG A 189 -12.29 -0.62 12.05
CA ARG A 189 -12.17 -0.69 10.60
C ARG A 189 -13.03 0.36 9.92
N GLY A 190 -12.60 0.79 8.75
CA GLY A 190 -13.37 1.76 7.99
C GLY A 190 -12.60 2.36 6.84
N TRP A 191 -13.20 3.37 6.21
CA TRP A 191 -12.58 4.17 5.18
C TRP A 191 -12.17 5.52 5.73
N ALA A 192 -10.99 5.99 5.35
CA ALA A 192 -10.49 7.30 5.71
C ALA A 192 -9.93 8.03 4.48
N PRO A 193 -10.12 9.35 4.37
CA PRO A 193 -9.45 10.13 3.34
C PRO A 193 -7.94 10.12 3.58
N VAL A 194 -7.18 10.02 2.49
CA VAL A 194 -5.72 10.05 2.52
C VAL A 194 -5.17 10.94 1.42
N GLY A 195 -4.02 11.55 1.71
CA GLY A 195 -3.15 12.16 0.73
C GLY A 195 -1.86 11.38 0.60
N GLN A 196 -1.20 11.47 -0.55
CA GLN A 196 0.14 10.88 -0.68
C GLN A 196 1.04 11.73 -1.55
N VAL A 197 2.34 11.62 -1.27
CA VAL A 197 3.42 12.09 -2.13
C VAL A 197 4.29 10.90 -2.50
N LEU A 198 4.84 10.91 -3.70
CA LEU A 198 5.66 9.81 -4.20
C LEU A 198 6.80 10.32 -5.07
N GLY A 199 7.83 9.53 -5.16
CA GLY A 199 8.95 9.76 -6.06
C GLY A 199 9.57 8.44 -6.47
N GLY A 200 10.07 8.37 -7.70
CA GLY A 200 10.62 7.14 -8.21
C GLY A 200 11.32 7.30 -9.55
N ALA A 201 11.66 6.19 -10.14
CA ALA A 201 12.24 6.14 -11.47
C ALA A 201 11.77 4.90 -12.23
N GLU A 202 11.63 5.06 -13.52
CA GLU A 202 11.41 3.99 -14.49
C GLU A 202 12.72 3.65 -15.19
N TRP A 203 13.07 2.38 -15.22
CA TRP A 203 14.32 1.86 -15.78
C TRP A 203 13.96 0.98 -16.97
N MET A 204 14.09 1.48 -18.19
CA MET A 204 13.71 0.74 -19.40
C MET A 204 14.58 -0.47 -19.61
N LEU A 205 13.96 -1.63 -19.68
CA LEU A 205 14.60 -2.92 -19.98
C LEU A 205 14.43 -3.29 -21.46
N GLY A 206 13.42 -2.78 -22.10
CA GLY A 206 13.10 -2.95 -23.52
C GLY A 206 12.27 -1.78 -24.00
N THR A 207 11.62 -1.93 -25.15
CA THR A 207 10.81 -0.87 -25.74
C THR A 207 9.54 -0.58 -24.92
N ASN A 208 8.86 -1.63 -24.46
CA ASN A 208 7.58 -1.55 -23.75
C ASN A 208 7.70 -1.89 -22.26
N TRP A 209 8.76 -2.62 -21.86
CA TRP A 209 8.95 -3.11 -20.50
C TRP A 209 9.97 -2.29 -19.73
N ALA A 210 9.66 -2.02 -18.49
CA ALA A 210 10.60 -1.38 -17.59
C ALA A 210 10.46 -1.90 -16.15
N LEU A 211 11.54 -1.73 -15.40
CA LEU A 211 11.52 -1.80 -13.94
C LEU A 211 11.09 -0.42 -13.40
N LYS A 212 10.27 -0.43 -12.38
CA LYS A 212 9.84 0.76 -11.65
C LYS A 212 10.30 0.65 -10.20
N THR A 213 10.94 1.69 -9.70
CA THR A 213 11.25 1.83 -8.27
C THR A 213 10.53 3.06 -7.73
N GLU A 214 9.92 2.95 -6.56
CA GLU A 214 9.11 4.03 -6.00
C GLU A 214 9.21 4.07 -4.48
N ALA A 215 9.31 5.27 -3.94
CA ALA A 215 9.12 5.58 -2.54
C ALA A 215 7.90 6.48 -2.39
N ARG A 216 7.05 6.22 -1.40
CA ARG A 216 5.84 6.99 -1.15
C ARG A 216 5.67 7.26 0.33
N TYR A 217 5.05 8.37 0.64
CA TYR A 217 4.57 8.70 1.97
C TYR A 217 3.08 8.99 1.91
N VAL A 218 2.31 8.21 2.65
CA VAL A 218 0.86 8.37 2.78
C VAL A 218 0.56 9.12 4.07
N MET A 219 -0.36 10.06 4.01
CA MET A 219 -0.85 10.86 5.14
C MET A 219 -2.33 10.59 5.33
N GLY A 220 -2.74 10.23 6.53
CA GLY A 220 -4.14 10.00 6.83
C GLY A 220 -4.39 9.63 8.29
N SER A 221 -5.63 9.78 8.72
CA SER A 221 -6.07 9.37 10.05
C SER A 221 -7.56 9.06 10.05
N ALA A 222 -8.00 8.15 10.93
CA ALA A 222 -9.40 7.77 11.09
C ALA A 222 -9.86 7.90 12.52
N ALA A 223 -11.16 8.18 12.73
CA ALA A 223 -11.77 8.00 14.03
C ALA A 223 -11.83 6.49 14.35
N PRO A 224 -11.49 6.07 15.57
CA PRO A 224 -11.62 4.67 15.96
C PRO A 224 -13.09 4.26 16.06
N SER A 225 -13.36 2.95 15.96
CA SER A 225 -14.69 2.37 16.25
C SER A 225 -15.00 2.40 17.73
N SER A 226 -16.24 2.04 18.09
CA SER A 226 -16.74 1.98 19.48
C SER A 226 -15.86 1.18 20.44
N ASP A 227 -15.23 0.12 19.93
CA ASP A 227 -14.38 -0.78 20.74
C ASP A 227 -13.12 -0.07 21.26
N PHE A 228 -12.74 1.05 20.66
CA PHE A 228 -11.59 1.87 21.04
C PHE A 228 -12.04 3.28 21.48
N GLN A 229 -13.17 3.37 22.20
CA GLN A 229 -13.62 4.63 22.80
C GLN A 229 -12.58 5.15 23.81
N GLY A 230 -12.33 6.46 23.74
CA GLY A 230 -11.33 7.12 24.60
C GLY A 230 -9.98 7.33 23.91
N PHE A 231 -9.68 6.65 22.82
CA PHE A 231 -8.52 6.95 21.98
C PHE A 231 -8.84 8.04 20.95
N HIS A 232 -7.83 8.83 20.62
CA HIS A 232 -7.90 9.81 19.53
C HIS A 232 -7.92 9.12 18.17
N ARG A 233 -7.68 9.89 17.11
CA ARG A 233 -7.66 9.37 15.75
C ARG A 233 -6.52 8.36 15.54
N ILE A 234 -6.83 7.22 14.90
CA ILE A 234 -5.82 6.24 14.51
C ILE A 234 -4.96 6.84 13.40
N ASP A 235 -3.64 6.82 13.57
CA ASP A 235 -2.68 7.24 12.55
C ASP A 235 -2.57 6.17 11.46
N LEU A 236 -2.93 6.55 10.23
CA LEU A 236 -2.83 5.71 9.04
C LEU A 236 -1.64 6.09 8.16
N SER A 237 -0.87 7.09 8.58
CA SER A 237 0.28 7.58 7.83
C SER A 237 1.40 6.56 7.80
N GLY A 238 2.29 6.69 6.83
CA GLY A 238 3.45 5.83 6.75
C GLY A 238 4.21 5.94 5.45
N PHE A 239 5.41 5.41 5.49
CA PHE A 239 6.32 5.34 4.36
C PHE A 239 6.26 3.95 3.72
N ALA A 240 6.43 3.88 2.40
CA ALA A 240 6.59 2.61 1.70
C ALA A 240 7.61 2.74 0.58
N THR A 241 8.37 1.67 0.38
CA THR A 241 9.27 1.53 -0.78
C THR A 241 8.85 0.30 -1.57
N SER A 242 8.92 0.39 -2.88
CA SER A 242 8.54 -0.72 -3.75
C SER A 242 9.38 -0.77 -5.03
N ALA A 243 9.45 -1.96 -5.59
CA ALA A 243 9.96 -2.20 -6.93
C ALA A 243 8.97 -3.07 -7.69
N GLY A 244 8.93 -2.93 -9.00
CA GLY A 244 8.00 -3.69 -9.83
C GLY A 244 8.26 -3.53 -11.30
N PHE A 245 7.44 -4.20 -12.06
CA PHE A 245 7.48 -4.12 -13.52
C PHE A 245 6.31 -3.30 -14.03
N PHE A 246 6.55 -2.56 -15.10
CA PHE A 246 5.46 -1.93 -15.81
C PHE A 246 5.55 -2.17 -17.32
N LEU A 247 4.40 -2.11 -17.97
CA LEU A 247 4.23 -2.23 -19.39
C LEU A 247 3.58 -0.95 -19.92
N ARG A 248 4.16 -0.40 -20.98
CA ARG A 248 3.59 0.73 -21.76
C ARG A 248 2.75 0.23 -22.94
N PHE A 249 1.71 0.94 -23.27
CA PHE A 249 0.84 0.72 -24.42
C PHE A 249 0.42 2.03 -25.08
#